data_766c404bfe090b87deae02213afa84f8
#
_entry.id   766c404bfe090b87deae02213afa84f8
#
_cell.length_a   1.000
_cell.length_b   1.000
_cell.length_c   1.000
_cell.angle_alpha   90.00
_cell.angle_beta   90.00
_cell.angle_gamma   90.00
#
_symmetry.space_group_name_H-M   'P 1'
#
loop_
_entity.id
_entity.type
_entity.pdbx_description
1 polymer ?
#
loop_
_entity_poly.entity_id
_entity_poly.type
_entity_poly.pdbx_seq_one_letter_code
_entity_poly.pdbx_strand_id
1 'polypeptide(L)'
;MKYEVSTHGHRLEAIGAHSGHRIRMSTLSAQGLETWPVSVYVRGSESEAEVKVDVPRHHLASPTEAFDFGYQCATLWIDALDHRRT
;
A
#
# COMPACT_ATOMS: atom_id res chain seq x y z
N MET A 1 1.78 10.75 -10.79
CA MET A 1 1.88 10.20 -9.44
C MET A 1 1.74 8.69 -9.48
N LYS A 2 2.45 8.00 -8.61
CA LYS A 2 2.44 6.53 -8.56
C LYS A 2 1.11 5.97 -8.07
N TYR A 3 0.38 6.75 -7.30
CA TYR A 3 -0.89 6.36 -6.70
C TYR A 3 -1.76 7.60 -6.48
N GLU A 4 -3.06 7.38 -6.34
CA GLU A 4 -4.01 8.44 -6.04
C GLU A 4 -4.53 8.28 -4.62
N VAL A 5 -4.58 9.37 -3.88
CA VAL A 5 -5.00 9.38 -2.48
C VAL A 5 -6.42 9.92 -2.38
N SER A 6 -7.25 9.26 -1.58
CA SER A 6 -8.60 9.71 -1.26
C SER A 6 -8.83 9.64 0.24
N THR A 7 -9.77 10.46 0.73
CA THR A 7 -10.08 10.55 2.15
C THR A 7 -11.47 9.95 2.39
N HIS A 8 -11.57 9.04 3.36
CA HIS A 8 -12.82 8.41 3.76
C HIS A 8 -12.98 8.52 5.28
N GLY A 9 -13.56 9.64 5.73
CA GLY A 9 -13.67 9.91 7.17
C GLY A 9 -12.30 10.09 7.81
N HIS A 10 -11.98 9.22 8.78
CA HIS A 10 -10.68 9.24 9.46
C HIS A 10 -9.64 8.35 8.77
N ARG A 11 -10.00 7.77 7.65
CA ARG A 11 -9.10 6.88 6.92
C ARG A 11 -8.66 7.53 5.61
N LEU A 12 -7.38 7.44 5.32
CA LEU A 12 -6.81 7.79 4.04
C LEU A 12 -6.55 6.52 3.26
N GLU A 13 -6.86 6.54 1.97
CA GLU A 13 -6.67 5.39 1.10
C GLU A 13 -5.93 5.83 -0.16
N ALA A 14 -5.02 4.98 -0.63
CA ALA A 14 -4.28 5.24 -1.87
C ALA A 14 -4.41 4.02 -2.78
N ILE A 15 -4.63 4.28 -4.07
CA ILE A 15 -4.77 3.26 -5.09
C ILE A 15 -3.69 3.51 -6.14
N GLY A 16 -2.92 2.49 -6.44
CA GLY A 16 -1.91 2.52 -7.48
C GLY A 16 -1.89 1.22 -8.27
N ALA A 17 -0.94 1.12 -9.18
CA ALA A 17 -0.76 -0.09 -9.99
C ALA A 17 0.73 -0.29 -10.28
N HIS A 18 1.11 -1.55 -10.48
CA HIS A 18 2.47 -1.92 -10.83
C HIS A 18 2.45 -3.28 -11.50
N SER A 19 3.05 -3.37 -12.68
CA SER A 19 3.16 -4.63 -13.45
C SER A 19 1.83 -5.38 -13.57
N GLY A 20 0.76 -4.66 -13.87
CA GLY A 20 -0.56 -5.25 -14.04
C GLY A 20 -1.29 -5.59 -12.74
N HIS A 21 -0.70 -5.32 -11.60
CA HIS A 21 -1.32 -5.54 -10.29
C HIS A 21 -1.87 -4.24 -9.73
N ARG A 22 -3.00 -4.33 -9.05
CA ARG A 22 -3.60 -3.21 -8.33
C ARG A 22 -3.07 -3.19 -6.90
N ILE A 23 -2.63 -2.04 -6.45
CA ILE A 23 -2.13 -1.82 -5.11
C ILE A 23 -3.10 -0.92 -4.37
N ARG A 24 -3.62 -1.39 -3.24
CA ARG A 24 -4.49 -0.60 -2.36
C ARG A 24 -3.81 -0.47 -1.01
N MET A 25 -3.69 0.77 -0.55
CA MET A 25 -3.06 1.07 0.72
C MET A 25 -4.01 1.89 1.59
N SER A 26 -3.93 1.71 2.89
CA SER A 26 -4.72 2.52 3.81
C SER A 26 -3.91 2.88 5.04
N THR A 27 -4.19 4.06 5.58
CA THR A 27 -3.65 4.50 6.86
C THR A 27 -4.74 5.26 7.60
N LEU A 28 -4.61 5.34 8.93
CA LEU A 28 -5.57 6.04 9.76
C LEU A 28 -5.10 7.46 10.01
N SER A 29 -6.03 8.42 9.89
CA SER A 29 -5.80 9.80 10.30
C SER A 29 -6.43 9.97 11.69
N ALA A 30 -5.60 9.93 12.72
CA ALA A 30 -6.06 10.13 14.10
C ALA A 30 -5.19 11.16 14.77
N GLN A 31 -5.84 12.02 15.56
CA GLN A 31 -5.11 13.02 16.35
C GLN A 31 -4.19 12.32 17.34
N GLY A 32 -2.97 12.83 17.47
CA GLY A 32 -2.02 12.32 18.44
C GLY A 32 -1.20 11.12 17.96
N LEU A 33 -1.38 10.69 16.71
CA LEU A 33 -0.52 9.64 16.16
C LEU A 33 0.87 10.20 15.89
N GLU A 34 1.87 9.60 16.52
CA GLU A 34 3.27 9.92 16.28
C GLU A 34 3.80 9.18 15.05
N THR A 35 3.15 8.06 14.70
CA THR A 35 3.51 7.24 13.55
C THR A 35 2.25 6.89 12.76
N TRP A 36 2.42 6.69 11.47
CA TRP A 36 1.31 6.38 10.55
C TRP A 36 1.40 4.94 10.11
N PRO A 37 0.56 4.03 10.64
CA PRO A 37 0.55 2.65 10.18
C PRO A 37 0.01 2.58 8.75
N VAL A 38 0.57 1.69 7.94
CA VAL A 38 0.08 1.49 6.59
C VAL A 38 -0.26 0.01 6.39
N SER A 39 -1.44 -0.25 5.81
CA SER A 39 -1.85 -1.57 5.37
C SER A 39 -1.80 -1.61 3.86
N VAL A 40 -1.25 -2.69 3.30
CA VAL A 40 -1.03 -2.83 1.87
C VAL A 40 -1.69 -4.10 1.36
N TYR A 41 -2.46 -3.98 0.28
CA TYR A 41 -3.16 -5.09 -0.37
C TYR A 41 -2.85 -5.07 -1.85
N VAL A 42 -2.61 -6.24 -2.43
CA VAL A 42 -2.30 -6.40 -3.85
C VAL A 42 -3.28 -7.38 -4.48
N ARG A 43 -3.77 -7.06 -5.67
CA ARG A 43 -4.65 -7.92 -6.44
C ARG A 43 -4.16 -7.97 -7.90
N GLY A 44 -3.98 -9.17 -8.43
CA GLY A 44 -3.46 -9.37 -9.78
C GLY A 44 -4.51 -9.14 -10.87
N SER A 45 -5.77 -9.47 -10.59
CA SER A 45 -6.88 -9.26 -11.53
C SER A 45 -8.18 -9.09 -10.74
N GLU A 46 -9.24 -8.65 -11.42
CA GLU A 46 -10.53 -8.47 -10.77
C GLU A 46 -11.14 -9.78 -10.27
N SER A 47 -10.77 -10.91 -10.88
CA SER A 47 -11.24 -12.22 -10.47
C SER A 47 -10.44 -12.81 -9.30
N GLU A 48 -9.33 -12.20 -8.94
CA GLU A 48 -8.50 -12.67 -7.84
C GLU A 48 -8.81 -11.89 -6.56
N ALA A 49 -8.70 -12.57 -5.42
CA ALA A 49 -8.85 -11.91 -4.12
C ALA A 49 -7.62 -11.07 -3.81
N GLU A 50 -7.83 -9.99 -3.05
CA GLU A 50 -6.72 -9.20 -2.57
C GLU A 50 -5.88 -10.01 -1.58
N VAL A 51 -4.56 -9.84 -1.68
CA VAL A 51 -3.60 -10.45 -0.75
C VAL A 51 -3.00 -9.34 0.10
N LYS A 52 -3.01 -9.51 1.40
CA LYS A 52 -2.37 -8.57 2.31
C LYS A 52 -0.86 -8.78 2.27
N VAL A 53 -0.13 -7.71 1.99
CA VAL A 53 1.33 -7.72 1.97
C VAL A 53 1.84 -7.36 3.35
N ASP A 54 2.74 -8.17 3.91
CA ASP A 54 3.37 -7.86 5.19
C ASP A 54 4.32 -6.68 5.01
N VAL A 55 4.08 -5.63 5.80
CA VAL A 55 4.89 -4.42 5.78
C VAL A 55 5.62 -4.32 7.12
N PRO A 56 6.95 -4.21 7.12
CA PRO A 56 7.69 -4.05 8.38
C PRO A 56 7.24 -2.77 9.10
N ARG A 57 7.24 -2.82 10.43
CA ARG A 57 6.94 -1.64 11.23
C ARG A 57 8.03 -0.60 11.01
N HIS A 58 7.59 0.62 10.76
CA HIS A 58 8.50 1.73 10.50
C HIS A 58 7.95 3.00 11.11
N HIS A 59 8.83 3.89 11.53
CA HIS A 59 8.43 5.21 12.00
C HIS A 59 8.17 6.10 10.80
N LEU A 60 6.91 6.19 10.41
CA LEU A 60 6.48 6.99 9.27
C LEU A 60 5.84 8.26 9.82
N ALA A 61 6.39 9.40 9.45
CA ALA A 61 6.06 10.67 10.09
C ALA A 61 4.88 11.39 9.41
N SER A 62 4.40 10.87 8.28
CA SER A 62 3.30 11.49 7.54
C SER A 62 2.57 10.46 6.70
N PRO A 63 1.33 10.75 6.27
CA PRO A 63 0.63 9.87 5.33
C PRO A 63 1.40 9.65 4.03
N THR A 64 2.07 10.68 3.51
CA THR A 64 2.87 10.56 2.29
C THR A 64 4.00 9.57 2.47
N GLU A 65 4.73 9.65 3.59
CA GLU A 65 5.79 8.68 3.88
C GLU A 65 5.22 7.26 4.02
N ALA A 66 4.05 7.14 4.68
CA ALA A 66 3.40 5.85 4.85
C ALA A 66 3.05 5.21 3.50
N PHE A 67 2.44 6.00 2.60
CA PHE A 67 2.07 5.49 1.28
C PHE A 67 3.30 5.20 0.41
N ASP A 68 4.30 6.07 0.43
CA ASP A 68 5.54 5.83 -0.33
C ASP A 68 6.22 4.54 0.13
N PHE A 69 6.30 4.33 1.43
CA PHE A 69 6.89 3.11 1.99
C PHE A 69 6.06 1.88 1.63
N GLY A 70 4.72 1.95 1.79
CA GLY A 70 3.81 0.88 1.44
C GLY A 70 3.87 0.53 -0.04
N TYR A 71 3.91 1.55 -0.89
CA TYR A 71 4.03 1.35 -2.34
C TYR A 71 5.33 0.64 -2.70
N GLN A 72 6.44 1.05 -2.09
CA GLN A 72 7.72 0.40 -2.30
C GLN A 72 7.68 -1.07 -1.88
N CYS A 73 7.11 -1.37 -0.74
CA CYS A 73 6.96 -2.75 -0.27
C CYS A 73 6.10 -3.57 -1.24
N ALA A 74 5.02 -2.98 -1.75
CA ALA A 74 4.14 -3.66 -2.70
C ALA A 74 4.85 -3.95 -4.01
N THR A 75 5.59 -3.00 -4.56
CA THR A 75 6.32 -3.20 -5.83
C THR A 75 7.39 -4.26 -5.70
N LEU A 76 8.10 -4.28 -4.58
CA LEU A 76 9.10 -5.32 -4.31
C LEU A 76 8.45 -6.70 -4.21
N TRP A 77 7.29 -6.77 -3.54
CA TRP A 77 6.55 -8.03 -3.40
C TRP A 77 6.07 -8.55 -4.75
N ILE A 78 5.53 -7.65 -5.60
CA ILE A 78 5.05 -7.99 -6.94
C ILE A 78 6.21 -8.46 -7.82
N ASP A 79 7.33 -7.73 -7.81
CA ASP A 79 8.50 -8.08 -8.61
C ASP A 79 9.06 -9.43 -8.20
N ALA A 80 9.09 -9.73 -6.91
CA ALA A 80 9.52 -11.02 -6.41
C ALA A 80 8.58 -12.14 -6.86
N LEU A 81 7.26 -11.87 -6.88
CA LEU A 81 6.28 -12.84 -7.35
C LEU A 81 6.43 -13.12 -8.84
N ASP A 82 6.58 -12.07 -9.65
CA ASP A 82 6.78 -12.20 -11.10
C ASP A 82 8.07 -12.96 -11.42
N HIS A 83 9.12 -12.69 -10.67
CA HIS A 83 10.40 -13.39 -10.82
C HIS A 83 10.27 -14.90 -10.55
N ARG A 84 9.41 -15.29 -9.61
CA ARG A 84 9.17 -16.71 -9.28
C ARG A 84 8.39 -17.45 -10.36
N ARG A 85 7.66 -16.72 -11.21
CA ARG A 85 6.84 -17.32 -12.28
C ARG A 85 7.65 -17.63 -13.55
N THR A 86 8.86 -17.13 -13.60
CA THR A 86 9.79 -17.42 -14.72
C THR A 86 10.84 -18.40 -14.24
#